data_03727ad1c63978126282058caef35c4a
#
_entry.id   03727ad1c63978126282058caef35c4a
#
_cell.length_a   1.000
_cell.length_b   1.000
_cell.length_c   1.000
_cell.angle_alpha   90.00
_cell.angle_beta   90.00
_cell.angle_gamma   90.00
#
_symmetry.space_group_name_H-M   'P 1'
#
loop_
_entity.id
_entity.type
_entity.pdbx_description
1 polymer ?
#
loop_
_entity_poly.entity_id
_entity_poly.type
_entity_poly.pdbx_seq_one_letter_code
_entity_poly.pdbx_strand_id
1 'polypeptide(L)'
;DLGMVPSCVPDVMNQLQILSLEIQRMPKDPTVAFAHPADAPYHSVCTIGTHDMNPMRAWWEEDRQVTQKFYNEQMGWWGEAPQEMSPEIAEFIVNQHMYSPAMWVILPLQDWLAIDGDLRLPDQHAERINLPSNPEHFWNYRMHLTLENLLKQDAFNAHVKSLTQVR
;
A
#
# COMPACT_ATOMS: atom_id res chain seq x y z
N ASP A 1 -8.08 -13.78 0.11
CA ASP A 1 -7.97 -14.17 -1.32
C ASP A 1 -6.90 -15.24 -1.44
N LEU A 2 -7.25 -16.37 -2.03
CA LEU A 2 -6.40 -17.54 -2.05
C LEU A 2 -6.38 -18.13 -3.47
N GLY A 3 -5.20 -18.15 -4.11
CA GLY A 3 -4.93 -18.92 -5.30
C GLY A 3 -6.02 -18.84 -6.39
N MET A 4 -6.47 -19.97 -6.90
CA MET A 4 -7.56 -20.01 -7.88
C MET A 4 -8.92 -19.81 -7.20
N VAL A 5 -9.57 -18.70 -7.54
CA VAL A 5 -10.89 -18.34 -7.03
C VAL A 5 -11.96 -18.79 -8.03
N PRO A 6 -12.89 -19.69 -7.68
CA PRO A 6 -14.01 -20.04 -8.55
C PRO A 6 -14.85 -18.83 -8.95
N SER A 7 -15.41 -18.83 -10.14
CA SER A 7 -16.17 -17.70 -10.68
C SER A 7 -17.41 -17.31 -9.86
N CYS A 8 -17.97 -18.22 -9.06
CA CYS A 8 -19.11 -17.95 -8.19
C CYS A 8 -18.74 -17.20 -6.89
N VAL A 9 -17.46 -17.14 -6.52
CA VAL A 9 -17.04 -16.58 -5.22
C VAL A 9 -17.40 -15.11 -5.06
N PRO A 10 -17.20 -14.22 -6.05
CA PRO A 10 -17.58 -12.81 -5.93
C PRO A 10 -19.08 -12.63 -5.61
N ASP A 11 -19.95 -13.38 -6.29
CA ASP A 11 -21.39 -13.31 -6.07
C ASP A 11 -21.79 -13.79 -4.67
N VAL A 12 -21.18 -14.88 -4.22
CA VAL A 12 -21.41 -15.42 -2.86
C VAL A 12 -20.93 -14.46 -1.78
N MET A 13 -19.74 -13.88 -1.96
CA MET A 13 -19.20 -12.88 -1.03
C MET A 13 -20.13 -11.66 -0.95
N ASN A 14 -20.62 -11.19 -2.10
CA ASN A 14 -21.53 -10.05 -2.15
C ASN A 14 -22.87 -10.38 -1.45
N GLN A 15 -23.46 -11.55 -1.71
CA GLN A 15 -24.69 -12.00 -1.05
C GLN A 15 -24.54 -12.11 0.47
N LEU A 16 -23.40 -12.59 0.93
CA LEU A 16 -23.09 -12.74 2.35
C LEU A 16 -22.49 -11.51 3.00
N GLN A 17 -22.30 -10.42 2.24
CA GLN A 17 -21.65 -9.19 2.69
C GLN A 17 -20.25 -9.42 3.29
N ILE A 18 -19.51 -10.37 2.72
CA ILE A 18 -18.14 -10.65 3.09
C ILE A 18 -17.23 -9.66 2.35
N LEU A 19 -16.35 -8.96 3.10
CA LEU A 19 -15.43 -8.00 2.50
C LEU A 19 -14.41 -8.69 1.61
N SER A 20 -14.19 -8.13 0.44
CA SER A 20 -13.07 -8.52 -0.42
C SER A 20 -11.79 -7.74 -0.05
N LEU A 21 -10.64 -8.27 -0.40
CA LEU A 21 -9.36 -7.58 -0.30
C LEU A 21 -8.99 -7.02 -1.67
N GLU A 22 -8.78 -5.70 -1.74
CA GLU A 22 -8.38 -4.99 -2.95
C GLU A 22 -6.96 -4.45 -2.78
N ILE A 23 -6.03 -5.04 -3.53
CA ILE A 23 -4.60 -4.71 -3.43
C ILE A 23 -4.19 -3.98 -4.70
N GLN A 24 -3.76 -2.72 -4.58
CA GLN A 24 -3.40 -1.87 -5.74
C GLN A 24 -2.35 -2.53 -6.63
N ARG A 25 -1.32 -3.14 -6.05
CA ARG A 25 -0.19 -3.74 -6.76
C ARG A 25 -0.40 -5.21 -7.16
N MET A 26 -1.57 -5.76 -6.87
CA MET A 26 -1.95 -7.14 -7.22
C MET A 26 -3.42 -7.18 -7.66
N PRO A 27 -3.72 -6.64 -8.86
CA PRO A 27 -5.09 -6.56 -9.36
C PRO A 27 -5.69 -7.96 -9.54
N LYS A 28 -7.00 -8.08 -9.31
CA LYS A 28 -7.76 -9.31 -9.58
C LYS A 28 -7.98 -9.53 -11.07
N ASP A 29 -8.05 -8.45 -11.85
CA ASP A 29 -8.11 -8.50 -13.30
C ASP A 29 -6.70 -8.65 -13.87
N PRO A 30 -6.37 -9.78 -14.53
CA PRO A 30 -5.04 -10.01 -15.07
C PRO A 30 -4.72 -9.15 -16.31
N THR A 31 -5.69 -8.43 -16.85
CA THR A 31 -5.50 -7.57 -18.03
C THR A 31 -4.95 -6.19 -17.68
N VAL A 32 -4.98 -5.79 -16.40
CA VAL A 32 -4.46 -4.53 -15.91
C VAL A 32 -3.21 -4.75 -15.05
N ALA A 33 -2.29 -3.79 -15.09
CA ALA A 33 -1.06 -3.89 -14.30
C ALA A 33 -1.28 -3.53 -12.82
N PHE A 34 -2.24 -2.65 -12.56
CA PHE A 34 -2.56 -2.14 -11.22
C PHE A 34 -4.08 -2.01 -11.06
N ALA A 35 -4.57 -2.26 -9.85
CA ALA A 35 -5.93 -1.89 -9.47
C ALA A 35 -5.96 -0.41 -9.06
N HIS A 36 -6.92 0.36 -9.56
CA HIS A 36 -7.07 1.73 -9.08
C HIS A 36 -7.93 1.74 -7.81
N PRO A 37 -7.49 2.37 -6.70
CA PRO A 37 -8.26 2.39 -5.45
C PRO A 37 -9.68 2.95 -5.59
N ALA A 38 -9.92 3.87 -6.53
CA ALA A 38 -11.25 4.43 -6.79
C ALA A 38 -12.25 3.41 -7.36
N ASP A 39 -11.77 2.30 -7.93
CA ASP A 39 -12.61 1.24 -8.49
C ASP A 39 -12.95 0.15 -7.45
N ALA A 40 -12.44 0.28 -6.23
CA ALA A 40 -12.69 -0.70 -5.17
C ALA A 40 -14.20 -0.75 -4.83
N PRO A 41 -14.80 -1.95 -4.69
CA PRO A 41 -16.19 -2.05 -4.26
C PRO A 41 -16.34 -1.58 -2.81
N TYR A 42 -17.54 -1.09 -2.44
CA TYR A 42 -17.79 -0.64 -1.06
C TYR A 42 -17.51 -1.74 -0.05
N HIS A 43 -17.98 -2.97 -0.28
CA HIS A 43 -17.73 -4.11 0.61
C HIS A 43 -16.32 -4.67 0.44
N SER A 44 -15.31 -3.85 0.72
CA SER A 44 -13.91 -4.26 0.61
C SER A 44 -13.00 -3.62 1.67
N VAL A 45 -11.82 -4.21 1.77
CA VAL A 45 -10.64 -3.63 2.41
C VAL A 45 -9.66 -3.27 1.30
N CYS A 46 -9.33 -1.99 1.17
CA CYS A 46 -8.37 -1.51 0.18
C CYS A 46 -7.00 -1.31 0.83
N THR A 47 -5.93 -1.72 0.15
CA THR A 47 -4.56 -1.60 0.63
C THR A 47 -3.56 -1.46 -0.52
N ILE A 48 -2.41 -0.86 -0.23
CA ILE A 48 -1.28 -0.72 -1.17
C ILE A 48 -0.63 -2.08 -1.44
N GLY A 49 -0.45 -2.88 -0.41
CA GLY A 49 0.19 -4.19 -0.46
C GLY A 49 -0.04 -4.97 0.83
N THR A 50 0.51 -6.18 0.89
CA THR A 50 0.41 -7.07 2.07
C THR A 50 1.79 -7.31 2.69
N HIS A 51 1.82 -7.99 3.84
CA HIS A 51 3.06 -8.40 4.48
C HIS A 51 3.94 -9.35 3.63
N ASP A 52 3.36 -10.00 2.62
CA ASP A 52 4.07 -10.89 1.68
C ASP A 52 4.73 -10.13 0.52
N MET A 53 4.46 -8.85 0.40
CA MET A 53 5.00 -7.97 -0.62
C MET A 53 6.02 -7.00 -0.01
N ASN A 54 6.88 -6.41 -0.84
CA ASN A 54 7.71 -5.30 -0.37
C ASN A 54 6.84 -4.10 0.04
N PRO A 55 7.18 -3.37 1.11
CA PRO A 55 6.63 -2.05 1.38
C PRO A 55 6.77 -1.15 0.15
N MET A 56 5.93 -0.14 0.00
CA MET A 56 5.85 0.61 -1.27
C MET A 56 7.18 1.25 -1.69
N ARG A 57 8.02 1.68 -0.74
CA ARG A 57 9.33 2.28 -1.04
C ARG A 57 10.29 1.27 -1.66
N ALA A 58 10.42 0.06 -1.07
CA ALA A 58 11.26 -0.99 -1.60
C ALA A 58 10.73 -1.53 -2.92
N TRP A 59 9.40 -1.64 -3.07
CA TRP A 59 8.77 -2.01 -4.33
C TRP A 59 9.05 -0.99 -5.45
N TRP A 60 9.11 0.29 -5.13
CA TRP A 60 9.38 1.35 -6.13
C TRP A 60 10.68 1.14 -6.89
N GLU A 61 11.65 0.46 -6.28
CA GLU A 61 12.98 0.21 -6.84
C GLU A 61 13.13 -1.18 -7.49
N GLU A 62 12.16 -2.10 -7.30
CA GLU A 62 12.25 -3.48 -7.80
C GLU A 62 12.33 -3.57 -9.33
N ASP A 63 11.47 -2.84 -10.02
CA ASP A 63 11.39 -2.85 -11.48
C ASP A 63 11.06 -1.47 -12.03
N ARG A 64 12.04 -0.86 -12.68
CA ARG A 64 11.92 0.49 -13.24
C ARG A 64 10.84 0.63 -14.32
N GLN A 65 10.56 -0.43 -15.07
CA GLN A 65 9.52 -0.39 -16.11
C GLN A 65 8.14 -0.38 -15.46
N VAL A 66 7.96 -1.21 -14.43
CA VAL A 66 6.72 -1.26 -13.63
C VAL A 66 6.49 0.06 -12.91
N THR A 67 7.51 0.61 -12.28
CA THR A 67 7.45 1.90 -11.58
C THR A 67 7.15 3.06 -12.51
N GLN A 68 7.81 3.11 -13.68
CA GLN A 68 7.53 4.13 -14.69
C GLN A 68 6.09 4.04 -15.20
N LYS A 69 5.59 2.83 -15.41
CA LYS A 69 4.20 2.60 -15.81
C LYS A 69 3.23 3.07 -14.72
N PHE A 70 3.50 2.76 -13.45
CA PHE A 70 2.70 3.23 -12.33
C PHE A 70 2.68 4.77 -12.25
N TYR A 71 3.85 5.40 -12.38
CA TYR A 71 4.02 6.85 -12.37
C TYR A 71 3.17 7.54 -13.44
N ASN A 72 3.14 6.97 -14.64
CA ASN A 72 2.37 7.53 -15.74
C ASN A 72 0.87 7.21 -15.65
N GLU A 73 0.51 5.94 -15.40
CA GLU A 73 -0.88 5.47 -15.52
C GLU A 73 -1.69 5.66 -14.23
N GLN A 74 -1.08 5.44 -13.06
CA GLN A 74 -1.80 5.53 -11.79
C GLN A 74 -1.71 6.91 -11.16
N MET A 75 -0.61 7.63 -11.37
CA MET A 75 -0.43 8.98 -10.83
C MET A 75 -0.77 10.06 -11.85
N GLY A 76 -0.81 9.75 -13.14
CA GLY A 76 -1.02 10.72 -14.21
C GLY A 76 0.16 11.70 -14.38
N TRP A 77 1.34 11.31 -13.90
CA TRP A 77 2.54 12.16 -13.95
C TRP A 77 3.41 11.81 -15.14
N TRP A 78 4.05 12.83 -15.71
CA TRP A 78 4.84 12.71 -16.92
C TRP A 78 6.32 12.95 -16.63
N GLY A 79 7.17 12.42 -17.50
CA GLY A 79 8.62 12.47 -17.36
C GLY A 79 9.17 11.16 -16.77
N GLU A 80 10.43 11.18 -16.36
CA GLU A 80 11.10 10.04 -15.78
C GLU A 80 10.72 9.93 -14.28
N ALA A 81 10.24 8.75 -13.87
CA ALA A 81 9.98 8.47 -12.46
C ALA A 81 11.29 8.55 -11.66
N PRO A 82 11.31 9.19 -10.47
CA PRO A 82 12.48 9.22 -9.61
C PRO A 82 13.00 7.81 -9.28
N GLN A 83 14.31 7.67 -9.04
CA GLN A 83 14.91 6.39 -8.67
C GLN A 83 14.38 5.90 -7.33
N GLU A 84 14.29 6.79 -6.37
CA GLU A 84 13.76 6.52 -5.03
C GLU A 84 12.40 7.17 -4.86
N MET A 85 11.53 6.56 -4.06
CA MET A 85 10.24 7.13 -3.72
C MET A 85 10.41 8.32 -2.79
N SER A 86 9.97 9.49 -3.24
CA SER A 86 9.90 10.68 -2.38
C SER A 86 8.69 10.63 -1.43
N PRO A 87 8.70 11.44 -0.34
CA PRO A 87 7.53 11.57 0.53
C PRO A 87 6.26 12.00 -0.21
N GLU A 88 6.38 12.87 -1.21
CA GLU A 88 5.24 13.36 -2.01
C GLU A 88 4.62 12.24 -2.87
N ILE A 89 5.45 11.34 -3.42
CA ILE A 89 4.97 10.16 -4.13
C ILE A 89 4.24 9.23 -3.18
N ALA A 90 4.82 8.97 -2.01
CA ALA A 90 4.21 8.15 -0.98
C ALA A 90 2.87 8.72 -0.53
N GLU A 91 2.79 10.01 -0.26
CA GLU A 91 1.56 10.69 0.13
C GLU A 91 0.50 10.64 -0.97
N PHE A 92 0.89 10.81 -2.24
CA PHE A 92 -0.03 10.68 -3.36
C PHE A 92 -0.69 9.29 -3.38
N ILE A 93 0.10 8.23 -3.20
CA ILE A 93 -0.41 6.84 -3.17
C ILE A 93 -1.33 6.62 -1.95
N VAL A 94 -0.94 7.10 -0.77
CA VAL A 94 -1.78 7.06 0.43
C VAL A 94 -3.11 7.77 0.19
N ASN A 95 -3.08 8.96 -0.40
CA ASN A 95 -4.28 9.73 -0.73
C ASN A 95 -5.22 8.99 -1.69
N GLN A 96 -4.70 8.33 -2.74
CA GLN A 96 -5.54 7.50 -3.61
C GLN A 96 -6.35 6.47 -2.81
N HIS A 97 -5.75 5.86 -1.79
CA HIS A 97 -6.43 4.89 -0.93
C HIS A 97 -7.43 5.56 0.01
N MET A 98 -7.08 6.71 0.59
CA MET A 98 -7.99 7.47 1.48
C MET A 98 -9.26 7.89 0.75
N TYR A 99 -9.18 8.22 -0.54
CA TYR A 99 -10.36 8.58 -1.37
C TYR A 99 -11.05 7.39 -2.02
N SER A 100 -10.64 6.14 -1.74
CA SER A 100 -11.34 4.96 -2.28
C SER A 100 -12.74 4.82 -1.69
N PRO A 101 -13.70 4.23 -2.42
CA PRO A 101 -15.03 3.94 -1.89
C PRO A 101 -15.09 2.70 -0.98
N ALA A 102 -13.97 1.99 -0.79
CA ALA A 102 -13.89 0.80 0.06
C ALA A 102 -14.36 1.09 1.49
N MET A 103 -15.03 0.15 2.15
CA MET A 103 -15.48 0.30 3.54
C MET A 103 -14.32 0.54 4.49
N TRP A 104 -13.20 -0.14 4.27
CA TRP A 104 -11.99 0.00 5.06
C TRP A 104 -10.77 0.27 4.18
N VAL A 105 -9.88 1.11 4.68
CA VAL A 105 -8.52 1.28 4.17
C VAL A 105 -7.57 0.92 5.29
N ILE A 106 -6.75 -0.10 5.05
CA ILE A 106 -5.75 -0.58 6.03
C ILE A 106 -4.40 -0.57 5.32
N LEU A 107 -3.52 0.33 5.74
CA LEU A 107 -2.19 0.49 5.18
C LEU A 107 -1.13 0.04 6.19
N PRO A 108 -0.03 -0.60 5.75
CA PRO A 108 1.12 -0.88 6.60
C PRO A 108 1.67 0.39 7.25
N LEU A 109 2.15 0.28 8.48
CA LEU A 109 2.75 1.42 9.18
C LEU A 109 3.96 1.97 8.43
N GLN A 110 4.74 1.12 7.77
CA GLN A 110 5.88 1.52 6.93
C GLN A 110 5.45 2.46 5.81
N ASP A 111 4.29 2.17 5.18
CA ASP A 111 3.76 3.00 4.11
C ASP A 111 3.22 4.34 4.64
N TRP A 112 2.69 4.37 5.86
CA TRP A 112 2.38 5.63 6.55
C TRP A 112 3.63 6.44 6.87
N LEU A 113 4.70 5.82 7.40
CA LEU A 113 5.95 6.50 7.70
C LEU A 113 6.66 7.00 6.43
N ALA A 114 6.41 6.39 5.28
CA ALA A 114 7.01 6.79 4.01
C ALA A 114 6.65 8.21 3.55
N ILE A 115 5.52 8.78 4.05
CA ILE A 115 5.12 10.17 3.75
C ILE A 115 5.96 11.22 4.49
N ASP A 116 6.83 10.81 5.41
CA ASP A 116 7.69 11.71 6.17
C ASP A 116 9.16 11.34 5.96
N GLY A 117 9.94 12.26 5.41
CA GLY A 117 11.34 12.06 5.07
C GLY A 117 12.25 11.79 6.27
N ASP A 118 11.90 12.30 7.43
CA ASP A 118 12.70 12.20 8.66
C ASP A 118 12.32 10.98 9.50
N LEU A 119 11.05 10.55 9.43
CA LEU A 119 10.54 9.45 10.24
C LEU A 119 10.64 8.08 9.56
N ARG A 120 10.69 8.03 8.24
CA ARG A 120 10.86 6.76 7.51
C ARG A 120 12.23 6.14 7.76
N LEU A 121 12.31 4.81 7.76
CA LEU A 121 13.59 4.13 7.92
C LEU A 121 14.52 4.48 6.74
N PRO A 122 15.81 4.85 6.97
CA PRO A 122 16.73 5.16 5.88
C PRO A 122 16.85 4.03 4.84
N ASP A 123 16.99 2.79 5.28
CA ASP A 123 17.01 1.60 4.42
C ASP A 123 15.59 1.03 4.26
N GLN A 124 14.97 1.25 3.11
CA GLN A 124 13.63 0.77 2.78
C GLN A 124 13.55 -0.77 2.68
N HIS A 125 14.64 -1.45 2.40
CA HIS A 125 14.64 -2.92 2.31
C HIS A 125 14.57 -3.57 3.69
N ALA A 126 15.02 -2.88 4.73
CA ALA A 126 14.90 -3.32 6.13
C ALA A 126 13.44 -3.22 6.67
N GLU A 127 12.54 -2.58 5.94
CA GLU A 127 11.11 -2.47 6.30
C GLU A 127 10.31 -3.74 5.98
N ARG A 128 10.91 -4.70 5.28
CA ARG A 128 10.20 -5.91 4.85
C ARG A 128 9.87 -6.84 6.02
N ILE A 129 8.62 -7.34 6.03
CA ILE A 129 8.11 -8.20 7.10
C ILE A 129 8.31 -9.67 6.76
N ASN A 130 7.93 -10.09 5.55
CA ASN A 130 7.99 -11.48 5.13
C ASN A 130 8.66 -11.65 3.76
N LEU A 131 9.38 -12.77 3.61
CA LEU A 131 9.98 -13.24 2.37
C LEU A 131 9.43 -14.63 2.03
N PRO A 132 8.26 -14.73 1.36
CA PRO A 132 7.61 -16.01 1.11
C PRO A 132 8.46 -17.02 0.32
N SER A 133 9.40 -16.52 -0.49
CA SER A 133 10.35 -17.35 -1.26
C SER A 133 11.49 -17.94 -0.42
N ASN A 134 11.68 -17.48 0.82
CA ASN A 134 12.74 -17.97 1.71
C ASN A 134 12.12 -18.75 2.87
N PRO A 135 12.20 -20.10 2.87
CA PRO A 135 11.63 -20.94 3.92
C PRO A 135 12.31 -20.78 5.28
N GLU A 136 13.52 -20.19 5.31
CA GLU A 136 14.27 -19.92 6.53
C GLU A 136 14.03 -18.50 7.07
N HIS A 137 13.18 -17.72 6.41
CA HIS A 137 12.88 -16.37 6.87
C HIS A 137 11.97 -16.40 8.11
N PHE A 138 12.33 -15.60 9.11
CA PHE A 138 11.53 -15.39 10.31
C PHE A 138 10.92 -14.01 10.31
N TRP A 139 9.66 -13.90 10.72
CA TRP A 139 8.94 -12.64 10.90
C TRP A 139 9.47 -11.91 12.14
N ASN A 140 10.57 -11.19 11.97
CA ASN A 140 11.28 -10.52 13.07
C ASN A 140 11.36 -9.00 12.89
N TYR A 141 10.58 -8.43 11.95
CA TYR A 141 10.53 -6.99 11.76
C TYR A 141 10.19 -6.28 13.08
N ARG A 142 10.97 -5.27 13.39
CA ARG A 142 10.72 -4.34 14.50
C ARG A 142 10.70 -2.92 13.97
N MET A 143 9.66 -2.18 14.34
CA MET A 143 9.58 -0.76 14.08
C MET A 143 10.81 -0.07 14.70
N HIS A 144 11.45 0.81 13.95
CA HIS A 144 12.64 1.54 14.38
C HIS A 144 12.33 2.68 15.36
N LEU A 145 11.08 3.14 15.39
CA LEU A 145 10.57 4.12 16.36
C LEU A 145 9.91 3.41 17.53
N THR A 146 10.09 3.92 18.75
CA THR A 146 9.26 3.49 19.87
C THR A 146 7.88 4.14 19.78
N LEU A 147 6.87 3.52 20.39
CA LEU A 147 5.51 4.09 20.42
C LEU A 147 5.50 5.47 21.11
N GLU A 148 6.32 5.63 22.16
CA GLU A 148 6.45 6.89 22.87
C GLU A 148 7.05 8.00 22.01
N ASN A 149 7.99 7.63 21.10
CA ASN A 149 8.58 8.57 20.15
C ASN A 149 7.59 8.92 19.04
N LEU A 150 6.84 7.94 18.54
CA LEU A 150 5.81 8.17 17.53
C LEU A 150 4.71 9.09 18.05
N LEU A 151 4.27 8.91 19.31
CA LEU A 151 3.28 9.78 19.95
C LEU A 151 3.73 11.23 20.07
N LYS A 152 5.04 11.50 20.12
CA LYS A 152 5.62 12.85 20.19
C LYS A 152 5.80 13.54 18.84
N GLN A 153 5.49 12.85 17.74
CA GLN A 153 5.60 13.41 16.39
C GLN A 153 4.34 14.20 16.03
N ASP A 154 4.14 15.34 16.70
CA ASP A 154 2.90 16.13 16.61
C ASP A 154 2.55 16.52 15.16
N ALA A 155 3.54 16.95 14.37
CA ALA A 155 3.34 17.36 12.98
C ALA A 155 2.89 16.16 12.12
N PHE A 156 3.61 15.04 12.21
CA PHE A 156 3.26 13.80 11.50
C PHE A 156 1.87 13.30 11.91
N ASN A 157 1.60 13.22 13.21
CA ASN A 157 0.32 12.74 13.73
C ASN A 157 -0.85 13.63 13.28
N ALA A 158 -0.65 14.97 13.29
CA ALA A 158 -1.65 15.91 12.77
C ALA A 158 -1.87 15.73 11.26
N HIS A 159 -0.79 15.50 10.50
CA HIS A 159 -0.86 15.27 9.06
C HIS A 159 -1.62 13.96 8.74
N VAL A 160 -1.25 12.84 9.36
CA VAL A 160 -1.98 11.56 9.20
C VAL A 160 -3.46 11.72 9.58
N LYS A 161 -3.74 12.43 10.67
CA LYS A 161 -5.13 12.72 11.06
C LYS A 161 -5.87 13.50 9.96
N SER A 162 -5.23 14.49 9.33
CA SER A 162 -5.87 15.25 8.24
C SER A 162 -6.17 14.38 7.03
N LEU A 163 -5.26 13.47 6.65
CA LEU A 163 -5.45 12.54 5.54
C LEU A 163 -6.60 11.55 5.80
N THR A 164 -6.79 11.14 7.05
CA THR A 164 -7.85 10.19 7.42
C THR A 164 -9.23 10.83 7.62
N GLN A 165 -9.33 12.16 7.71
CA GLN A 165 -10.61 12.87 7.88
C GLN A 165 -11.50 12.93 6.63
N VAL A 166 -11.00 12.49 5.48
CA VAL A 166 -11.76 12.44 4.22
C VAL A 166 -12.73 11.25 4.14
N ARG A 167 -12.69 10.37 5.14
CA ARG A 167 -13.50 9.13 5.22
C ARG A 167 -14.62 9.24 6.24
#